data_152f0ab2a2a5b42b69bfc9616f684ce4
#
_entry.id   152f0ab2a2a5b42b69bfc9616f684ce4
#
_cell.length_a   1.000
_cell.length_b   1.000
_cell.length_c   1.000
_cell.angle_alpha   90.00
_cell.angle_beta   90.00
_cell.angle_gamma   90.00
#
_symmetry.space_group_name_H-M   'P 1'
#
loop_
_entity.id
_entity.type
_entity.pdbx_description
1 polymer ?
#
loop_
_entity_poly.entity_id
_entity_poly.type
_entity_poly.pdbx_seq_one_letter_code
_entity_poly.pdbx_strand_id
1 'polypeptide(L)'
;DLASQIAVTRREIAAKKQSYERNNTGIREELALYDVQIAEKEDQLDKCRIVAPIDGTVLTKFAEEGELVTSGKSLFKMADLKQVHVRAYLTTAQLAEVKLGDTVQVIIEDGTDKPRQYEGRLVWIADEAEFTPKNIQTQDERADLVYAAKVALENDGFLKLGMYAYVRFQ
;
A
#
# COMPACT_ATOMS: atom_id res chain seq x y z
N ASP A 1 13.43 -35.04 72.42
CA ASP A 1 12.35 -35.98 72.10
C ASP A 1 12.25 -36.14 70.55
N LEU A 2 12.25 -37.41 70.12
CA LEU A 2 12.27 -37.76 68.70
C LEU A 2 11.05 -37.15 67.97
N ALA A 3 9.93 -37.01 68.63
CA ALA A 3 8.71 -36.42 68.04
C ALA A 3 8.89 -34.93 67.68
N SER A 4 9.61 -34.18 68.54
CA SER A 4 9.94 -32.79 68.28
C SER A 4 10.92 -32.61 67.13
N GLN A 5 11.92 -33.49 67.01
CA GLN A 5 12.84 -33.46 65.87
C GLN A 5 12.17 -33.77 64.56
N ILE A 6 11.27 -34.75 64.52
CA ILE A 6 10.45 -35.07 63.32
C ILE A 6 9.60 -33.86 62.92
N ALA A 7 8.99 -33.16 63.89
CA ALA A 7 8.16 -31.99 63.62
C ALA A 7 9.01 -30.83 63.03
N VAL A 8 10.23 -30.59 63.53
CA VAL A 8 11.14 -29.58 63.02
C VAL A 8 11.56 -29.92 61.58
N THR A 9 12.03 -31.14 61.34
CA THR A 9 12.46 -31.58 60.00
C THR A 9 11.33 -31.51 58.98
N ARG A 10 10.11 -31.86 59.36
CA ARG A 10 8.94 -31.71 58.48
C ARG A 10 8.68 -30.25 58.11
N ARG A 11 8.83 -29.30 59.05
CA ARG A 11 8.68 -27.85 58.76
C ARG A 11 9.80 -27.36 57.84
N GLU A 12 11.04 -27.80 58.05
CA GLU A 12 12.17 -27.47 57.17
C GLU A 12 11.97 -27.98 55.73
N ILE A 13 11.48 -29.22 55.58
CA ILE A 13 11.15 -29.80 54.29
C ILE A 13 10.02 -28.99 53.59
N ALA A 14 8.97 -28.63 54.33
CA ALA A 14 7.89 -27.81 53.79
C ALA A 14 8.39 -26.43 53.34
N ALA A 15 9.21 -25.78 54.14
CA ALA A 15 9.80 -24.47 53.80
C ALA A 15 10.71 -24.55 52.56
N LYS A 16 11.54 -25.59 52.48
CA LYS A 16 12.38 -25.82 51.28
C LYS A 16 11.53 -26.10 50.04
N LYS A 17 10.50 -26.94 50.13
CA LYS A 17 9.60 -27.22 49.03
C LYS A 17 8.94 -25.95 48.52
N GLN A 18 8.43 -25.11 49.42
CA GLN A 18 7.84 -23.82 49.05
C GLN A 18 8.86 -22.86 48.40
N SER A 19 10.11 -22.88 48.85
CA SER A 19 11.18 -22.09 48.20
C SER A 19 11.48 -22.57 46.80
N TYR A 20 11.55 -23.88 46.56
CA TYR A 20 11.74 -24.46 45.23
C TYR A 20 10.56 -24.12 44.28
N GLU A 21 9.34 -24.21 44.78
CA GLU A 21 8.16 -23.86 43.99
C GLU A 21 8.20 -22.38 43.57
N ARG A 22 8.54 -21.47 44.47
CA ARG A 22 8.69 -20.03 44.17
C ARG A 22 9.81 -19.78 43.14
N ASN A 23 10.96 -20.40 43.32
CA ASN A 23 12.08 -20.26 42.37
C ASN A 23 11.71 -20.81 40.99
N ASN A 24 11.05 -21.96 40.92
CA ASN A 24 10.59 -22.52 39.66
C ASN A 24 9.55 -21.62 38.95
N THR A 25 8.67 -20.98 39.72
CA THR A 25 7.71 -20.01 39.15
C THR A 25 8.47 -18.80 38.60
N GLY A 26 9.42 -18.22 39.36
CA GLY A 26 10.23 -17.10 38.88
C GLY A 26 11.02 -17.42 37.61
N ILE A 27 11.64 -18.61 37.56
CA ILE A 27 12.38 -19.07 36.36
C ILE A 27 11.42 -19.22 35.15
N ARG A 28 10.22 -19.74 35.34
CA ARG A 28 9.22 -19.86 34.26
C ARG A 28 8.76 -18.51 33.76
N GLU A 29 8.56 -17.55 34.66
CA GLU A 29 8.20 -16.18 34.28
C GLU A 29 9.32 -15.48 33.49
N GLU A 30 10.56 -15.70 33.91
CA GLU A 30 11.76 -15.18 33.23
C GLU A 30 11.92 -15.83 31.83
N LEU A 31 11.71 -17.14 31.70
CA LEU A 31 11.71 -17.83 30.40
C LEU A 31 10.64 -17.27 29.47
N ALA A 32 9.41 -17.08 29.95
CA ALA A 32 8.34 -16.50 29.17
C ALA A 32 8.69 -15.08 28.66
N LEU A 33 9.40 -14.29 29.46
CA LEU A 33 9.89 -12.98 29.04
C LEU A 33 10.93 -13.10 27.91
N TYR A 34 11.86 -14.04 28.00
CA TYR A 34 12.81 -14.28 26.91
C TYR A 34 12.17 -14.78 25.64
N ASP A 35 11.14 -15.63 25.74
CA ASP A 35 10.38 -16.09 24.57
C ASP A 35 9.74 -14.90 23.83
N VAL A 36 9.16 -13.93 24.57
CA VAL A 36 8.61 -12.69 23.99
C VAL A 36 9.72 -11.86 23.33
N GLN A 37 10.88 -11.71 23.98
CA GLN A 37 12.00 -10.95 23.39
C GLN A 37 12.54 -11.61 22.12
N ILE A 38 12.61 -12.94 22.08
CA ILE A 38 13.01 -13.69 20.89
C ILE A 38 12.00 -13.43 19.76
N ALA A 39 10.70 -13.58 20.03
CA ALA A 39 9.66 -13.34 19.06
C ALA A 39 9.71 -11.90 18.48
N GLU A 40 9.99 -10.90 19.31
CA GLU A 40 10.19 -9.51 18.85
C GLU A 40 11.40 -9.39 17.90
N LYS A 41 12.51 -10.08 18.20
CA LYS A 41 13.70 -10.06 17.34
C LYS A 41 13.50 -10.81 16.04
N GLU A 42 12.79 -11.92 16.07
CA GLU A 42 12.38 -12.66 14.87
C GLU A 42 11.49 -11.82 13.98
N ASP A 43 10.47 -11.13 14.52
CA ASP A 43 9.62 -10.19 13.77
C ASP A 43 10.44 -9.05 13.16
N GLN A 44 11.41 -8.50 13.89
CA GLN A 44 12.31 -7.47 13.34
C GLN A 44 13.17 -8.00 12.20
N LEU A 45 13.65 -9.24 12.31
CA LEU A 45 14.43 -9.89 11.27
C LEU A 45 13.59 -10.18 10.02
N ASP A 46 12.38 -10.67 10.20
CA ASP A 46 11.46 -10.91 9.08
C ASP A 46 11.11 -9.61 8.34
N LYS A 47 10.94 -8.51 9.05
CA LYS A 47 10.74 -7.17 8.46
C LYS A 47 11.96 -6.64 7.70
N CYS A 48 13.15 -7.17 7.91
CA CYS A 48 14.32 -6.86 7.09
C CYS A 48 14.26 -7.54 5.71
N ARG A 49 13.42 -8.57 5.54
CA ARG A 49 13.21 -9.23 4.26
C ARG A 49 12.06 -8.57 3.50
N ILE A 50 12.40 -7.62 2.67
CA ILE A 50 11.41 -6.88 1.86
C ILE A 50 10.94 -7.74 0.70
N VAL A 51 9.66 -8.01 0.64
CA VAL A 51 9.01 -8.75 -0.46
C VAL A 51 7.98 -7.88 -1.16
N ALA A 52 7.73 -8.16 -2.44
CA ALA A 52 6.70 -7.48 -3.20
C ALA A 52 5.31 -7.84 -2.62
N PRO A 53 4.48 -6.85 -2.23
CA PRO A 53 3.16 -7.10 -1.66
C PRO A 53 2.10 -7.51 -2.70
N ILE A 54 2.38 -7.28 -3.98
CA ILE A 54 1.50 -7.59 -5.12
C ILE A 54 2.32 -8.13 -6.29
N ASP A 55 1.67 -8.83 -7.20
CA ASP A 55 2.25 -9.10 -8.52
C ASP A 55 2.20 -7.82 -9.36
N GLY A 56 3.31 -7.50 -10.04
CA GLY A 56 3.36 -6.27 -10.82
C GLY A 56 4.75 -5.90 -11.31
N THR A 57 4.87 -4.69 -11.85
CA THR A 57 6.11 -4.13 -12.36
C THR A 57 6.68 -3.10 -11.39
N VAL A 58 7.97 -3.19 -11.11
CA VAL A 58 8.69 -2.15 -10.37
C VAL A 58 8.85 -0.92 -11.27
N LEU A 59 8.24 0.18 -10.86
CA LEU A 59 8.26 1.44 -11.59
C LEU A 59 9.49 2.28 -11.25
N THR A 60 9.87 2.29 -9.98
CA THR A 60 10.98 3.09 -9.47
C THR A 60 11.62 2.36 -8.30
N LYS A 61 12.94 2.34 -8.27
CA LYS A 61 13.76 1.88 -7.16
C LYS A 61 14.34 3.11 -6.46
N PHE A 62 14.18 3.19 -5.14
CA PHE A 62 14.60 4.34 -4.32
C PHE A 62 15.80 4.05 -3.43
N ALA A 63 16.25 2.81 -3.37
CA ALA A 63 17.41 2.40 -2.59
C ALA A 63 18.27 1.43 -3.37
N GLU A 64 19.58 1.57 -3.27
CA GLU A 64 20.57 0.69 -3.89
C GLU A 64 21.20 -0.26 -2.85
N GLU A 65 21.84 -1.30 -3.35
CA GLU A 65 22.60 -2.22 -2.51
C GLU A 65 23.72 -1.47 -1.78
N GLY A 66 23.83 -1.70 -0.47
CA GLY A 66 24.81 -1.02 0.38
C GLY A 66 24.35 0.33 0.97
N GLU A 67 23.18 0.84 0.59
CA GLU A 67 22.64 2.03 1.22
C GLU A 67 22.03 1.74 2.60
N LEU A 68 22.26 2.68 3.52
CA LEU A 68 21.59 2.67 4.81
C LEU A 68 20.14 3.12 4.66
N VAL A 69 19.21 2.24 5.01
CA VAL A 69 17.78 2.54 5.00
C VAL A 69 17.24 2.60 6.43
N THR A 70 16.37 3.54 6.68
CA THR A 70 15.69 3.71 7.98
C THR A 70 14.24 3.23 7.89
N SER A 71 13.66 2.91 9.03
CA SER A 71 12.24 2.54 9.09
C SER A 71 11.37 3.64 8.49
N GLY A 72 10.40 3.24 7.66
CA GLY A 72 9.50 4.16 6.96
C GLY A 72 10.01 4.69 5.61
N LYS A 73 11.27 4.43 5.23
CA LYS A 73 11.77 4.80 3.89
C LYS A 73 11.17 3.89 2.82
N SER A 74 10.59 4.48 1.78
CA SER A 74 10.15 3.72 0.61
C SER A 74 11.35 3.17 -0.16
N LEU A 75 11.36 1.87 -0.47
CA LEU A 75 12.48 1.22 -1.15
C LEU A 75 12.25 1.10 -2.66
N PHE A 76 11.01 0.87 -3.07
CA PHE A 76 10.60 0.81 -4.46
C PHE A 76 9.11 1.17 -4.61
N LYS A 77 8.73 1.55 -5.81
CA LYS A 77 7.35 1.77 -6.23
C LYS A 77 7.01 0.73 -7.27
N MET A 78 5.88 0.03 -7.07
CA MET A 78 5.40 -0.95 -8.04
C MET A 78 3.91 -0.76 -8.32
N ALA A 79 3.45 -1.26 -9.45
CA ALA A 79 2.06 -1.27 -9.83
C ALA A 79 1.74 -2.49 -10.69
N ASP A 80 0.50 -2.95 -10.62
CA ASP A 80 -0.06 -3.83 -11.65
C ASP A 80 -0.40 -2.98 -12.89
N LEU A 81 0.28 -3.27 -13.99
CA LEU A 81 0.08 -2.55 -15.25
C LEU A 81 -0.90 -3.27 -16.19
N LYS A 82 -1.54 -4.36 -15.76
CA LYS A 82 -2.58 -5.04 -16.57
C LYS A 82 -3.82 -4.17 -16.73
N GLN A 83 -4.12 -3.38 -15.71
CA GLN A 83 -5.21 -2.41 -15.73
C GLN A 83 -4.65 -1.02 -15.50
N VAL A 84 -4.94 -0.10 -16.40
CA VAL A 84 -4.49 1.30 -16.33
C VAL A 84 -5.69 2.23 -16.31
N HIS A 85 -5.47 3.45 -15.81
CA HIS A 85 -6.50 4.47 -15.76
C HIS A 85 -6.06 5.69 -16.55
N VAL A 86 -6.94 6.15 -17.44
CA VAL A 86 -6.80 7.46 -18.08
C VAL A 86 -7.52 8.48 -17.20
N ARG A 87 -6.84 9.56 -16.86
CA ARG A 87 -7.45 10.73 -16.24
C ARG A 87 -7.92 11.67 -17.33
N ALA A 88 -9.21 11.78 -17.48
CA ALA A 88 -9.87 12.71 -18.39
C ALA A 88 -10.46 13.89 -17.62
N TYR A 89 -10.74 14.97 -18.31
CA TYR A 89 -11.38 16.16 -17.77
C TYR A 89 -12.65 16.45 -18.55
N LEU A 90 -13.76 16.53 -17.84
CA LEU A 90 -15.09 16.77 -18.37
C LEU A 90 -15.52 18.21 -18.12
N THR A 91 -16.09 18.86 -19.11
CA THR A 91 -16.81 20.11 -18.88
C THR A 91 -18.14 19.84 -18.19
N THR A 92 -18.77 20.87 -17.61
CA THR A 92 -20.10 20.73 -17.00
C THR A 92 -21.16 20.23 -17.99
N ALA A 93 -21.05 20.59 -19.26
CA ALA A 93 -21.97 20.12 -20.29
C ALA A 93 -21.81 18.60 -20.55
N GLN A 94 -20.56 18.15 -20.68
CA GLN A 94 -20.25 16.73 -20.86
C GLN A 94 -20.64 15.88 -19.64
N LEU A 95 -20.47 16.45 -18.42
CA LEU A 95 -20.85 15.77 -17.18
C LEU A 95 -22.34 15.43 -17.13
N ALA A 96 -23.20 16.24 -17.75
CA ALA A 96 -24.64 15.98 -17.81
C ALA A 96 -25.01 14.78 -18.70
N GLU A 97 -24.14 14.42 -19.63
CA GLU A 97 -24.39 13.36 -20.64
C GLU A 97 -23.79 12.01 -20.24
N VAL A 98 -22.85 11.97 -19.27
CA VAL A 98 -22.11 10.74 -18.90
C VAL A 98 -22.54 10.22 -17.54
N LYS A 99 -22.45 8.90 -17.38
CA LYS A 99 -22.75 8.21 -16.12
C LYS A 99 -21.61 7.27 -15.73
N LEU A 100 -21.46 7.04 -14.44
CA LEU A 100 -20.57 6.00 -13.94
C LEU A 100 -20.93 4.64 -14.53
N GLY A 101 -19.93 3.95 -15.05
CA GLY A 101 -20.09 2.65 -15.69
C GLY A 101 -20.23 2.70 -17.20
N ASP A 102 -20.36 3.89 -17.79
CA ASP A 102 -20.46 4.04 -19.26
C ASP A 102 -19.19 3.54 -19.94
N THR A 103 -19.38 2.92 -21.09
CA THR A 103 -18.30 2.51 -21.98
C THR A 103 -17.91 3.69 -22.86
N VAL A 104 -16.62 3.98 -22.92
CA VAL A 104 -16.08 5.11 -23.68
C VAL A 104 -14.95 4.64 -24.57
N GLN A 105 -14.71 5.35 -25.66
CA GLN A 105 -13.60 5.09 -26.55
C GLN A 105 -12.38 5.94 -26.12
N VAL A 106 -11.26 5.27 -25.89
CA VAL A 106 -9.99 5.92 -25.56
C VAL A 106 -9.04 5.82 -26.73
N ILE A 107 -8.59 6.95 -27.21
CA ILE A 107 -7.70 7.08 -28.37
C ILE A 107 -6.34 7.53 -27.83
N ILE A 108 -5.32 6.69 -28.05
CA ILE A 108 -3.95 6.97 -27.57
C ILE A 108 -3.18 7.73 -28.64
N GLU A 109 -2.59 8.84 -28.23
CA GLU A 109 -1.71 9.63 -29.09
C GLU A 109 -0.31 8.98 -29.14
N ASP A 110 -0.07 8.16 -30.14
CA ASP A 110 1.18 7.41 -30.30
C ASP A 110 2.09 8.01 -31.41
N GLY A 111 1.71 9.17 -31.94
CA GLY A 111 2.45 9.86 -33.01
C GLY A 111 2.33 9.23 -34.39
N THR A 112 1.43 8.27 -34.56
CA THR A 112 1.14 7.64 -35.87
C THR A 112 -0.12 8.20 -36.53
N ASP A 113 -0.24 8.05 -37.85
CA ASP A 113 -1.44 8.45 -38.59
C ASP A 113 -2.67 7.60 -38.26
N LYS A 114 -2.47 6.47 -37.55
CA LYS A 114 -3.52 5.55 -37.14
C LYS A 114 -3.41 5.29 -35.63
N PRO A 115 -3.94 6.21 -34.80
CA PRO A 115 -3.85 6.08 -33.37
C PRO A 115 -4.60 4.83 -32.89
N ARG A 116 -4.06 4.20 -31.85
CA ARG A 116 -4.66 3.01 -31.25
C ARG A 116 -5.89 3.42 -30.45
N GLN A 117 -6.91 2.58 -30.55
CA GLN A 117 -8.18 2.79 -29.88
C GLN A 117 -8.42 1.64 -28.89
N TYR A 118 -8.83 1.98 -27.69
CA TYR A 118 -9.17 1.05 -26.62
C TYR A 118 -10.58 1.35 -26.13
N GLU A 119 -11.25 0.32 -25.71
CA GLU A 119 -12.51 0.44 -25.00
C GLU A 119 -12.22 0.59 -23.51
N GLY A 120 -12.74 1.63 -22.89
CA GLY A 120 -12.57 1.90 -21.47
C GLY A 120 -13.92 2.06 -20.77
N ARG A 121 -13.91 1.90 -19.45
CA ARG A 121 -15.09 2.10 -18.62
C ARG A 121 -14.89 3.28 -17.68
N LEU A 122 -15.85 4.18 -17.61
CA LEU A 122 -15.86 5.29 -16.67
C LEU A 122 -16.10 4.78 -15.26
N VAL A 123 -15.06 4.81 -14.40
CA VAL A 123 -15.11 4.21 -13.07
C VAL A 123 -15.19 5.23 -11.94
N TRP A 124 -14.88 6.49 -12.22
CA TRP A 124 -14.92 7.53 -11.22
C TRP A 124 -15.05 8.91 -11.85
N ILE A 125 -15.79 9.80 -11.22
CA ILE A 125 -15.94 11.21 -11.55
C ILE A 125 -15.75 12.00 -10.26
N ALA A 126 -15.01 13.11 -10.31
CA ALA A 126 -14.81 13.99 -9.16
C ALA A 126 -16.11 14.70 -8.78
N ASP A 127 -16.38 14.80 -7.48
CA ASP A 127 -17.50 15.58 -6.94
C ASP A 127 -17.21 17.10 -6.92
N GLU A 128 -15.94 17.47 -6.99
CA GLU A 128 -15.47 18.85 -6.99
C GLU A 128 -14.82 19.22 -8.33
N ALA A 129 -15.10 20.43 -8.78
CA ALA A 129 -14.48 20.97 -9.99
C ALA A 129 -13.02 21.33 -9.73
N GLU A 130 -12.15 21.04 -10.67
CA GLU A 130 -10.76 21.45 -10.71
C GLU A 130 -10.57 22.54 -11.78
N PHE A 131 -9.59 23.42 -11.58
CA PHE A 131 -9.18 24.30 -12.68
C PHE A 131 -8.39 23.51 -13.72
N THR A 132 -8.65 23.77 -15.01
CA THR A 132 -7.83 23.14 -16.06
C THR A 132 -6.36 23.44 -15.80
N PRO A 133 -5.46 22.43 -15.85
CA PRO A 133 -4.02 22.65 -15.69
C PRO A 133 -3.42 23.33 -16.94
N LYS A 134 -3.93 24.50 -17.31
CA LYS A 134 -3.35 25.34 -18.37
C LYS A 134 -2.38 26.32 -17.72
N ASN A 135 -1.16 26.40 -18.25
CA ASN A 135 -0.26 27.52 -18.00
C ASN A 135 -0.90 28.77 -18.63
N ILE A 136 -1.50 29.61 -17.79
CA ILE A 136 -2.17 30.85 -18.21
C ILE A 136 -1.11 31.82 -18.70
N GLN A 137 -1.10 32.14 -19.99
CA GLN A 137 -0.22 33.15 -20.57
C GLN A 137 -0.92 34.47 -20.96
N THR A 138 -2.25 34.55 -20.87
CA THR A 138 -2.98 35.79 -21.22
C THR A 138 -4.18 36.03 -20.32
N GLN A 139 -4.54 37.33 -20.13
CA GLN A 139 -5.60 37.80 -19.22
C GLN A 139 -7.03 37.41 -19.64
N ASP A 140 -7.24 36.91 -20.85
CA ASP A 140 -8.57 36.65 -21.43
C ASP A 140 -8.99 35.15 -21.44
N GLU A 141 -8.10 34.24 -21.08
CA GLU A 141 -8.48 32.82 -20.92
C GLU A 141 -9.03 32.58 -19.51
N ARG A 142 -10.34 32.62 -19.36
CA ARG A 142 -11.01 32.14 -18.14
C ARG A 142 -10.62 30.70 -17.92
N ALA A 143 -10.07 30.38 -16.74
CA ALA A 143 -9.86 29.01 -16.34
C ALA A 143 -11.21 28.28 -16.32
N ASP A 144 -11.45 27.40 -17.28
CA ASP A 144 -12.68 26.61 -17.30
C ASP A 144 -12.64 25.59 -16.15
N LEU A 145 -13.71 25.57 -15.37
CA LEU A 145 -13.93 24.55 -14.36
C LEU A 145 -14.22 23.22 -15.06
N VAL A 146 -13.47 22.21 -14.69
CA VAL A 146 -13.61 20.85 -15.24
C VAL A 146 -13.70 19.84 -14.10
N TYR A 147 -14.32 18.71 -14.38
CA TYR A 147 -14.42 17.59 -13.46
C TYR A 147 -13.47 16.49 -13.89
N ALA A 148 -12.59 16.06 -12.99
CA ALA A 148 -11.70 14.95 -13.27
C ALA A 148 -12.50 13.63 -13.31
N ALA A 149 -12.21 12.81 -14.30
CA ALA A 149 -12.80 11.48 -14.45
C ALA A 149 -11.70 10.43 -14.62
N LYS A 150 -11.94 9.20 -14.17
CA LYS A 150 -11.06 8.06 -14.39
C LYS A 150 -11.75 7.03 -15.27
N VAL A 151 -11.08 6.69 -16.34
CA VAL A 151 -11.49 5.64 -17.27
C VAL A 151 -10.55 4.47 -17.12
N ALA A 152 -11.06 3.32 -16.69
CA ALA A 152 -10.31 2.09 -16.58
C ALA A 152 -10.27 1.39 -17.95
N LEU A 153 -9.11 0.88 -18.34
CA LEU A 153 -8.92 0.08 -19.53
C LEU A 153 -7.89 -1.04 -19.29
N GLU A 154 -8.03 -2.11 -20.05
CA GLU A 154 -7.07 -3.21 -20.04
C GLU A 154 -5.85 -2.84 -20.89
N ASN A 155 -4.68 -3.14 -20.39
CA ASN A 155 -3.42 -2.85 -21.05
C ASN A 155 -2.92 -4.11 -21.76
N ASP A 156 -2.73 -4.01 -23.05
CA ASP A 156 -2.10 -5.04 -23.90
C ASP A 156 -0.57 -5.08 -23.80
N GLY A 157 0.02 -4.27 -22.89
CA GLY A 157 1.48 -4.10 -22.73
C GLY A 157 2.05 -2.91 -23.49
N PHE A 158 1.28 -2.29 -24.39
CA PHE A 158 1.69 -1.09 -25.12
C PHE A 158 1.55 0.18 -24.27
N LEU A 159 0.49 0.29 -23.48
CA LEU A 159 0.20 1.49 -22.70
C LEU A 159 1.25 1.72 -21.63
N LYS A 160 1.82 2.93 -21.61
CA LYS A 160 2.81 3.37 -20.63
C LYS A 160 2.27 4.54 -19.81
N LEU A 161 2.73 4.65 -18.58
CA LEU A 161 2.39 5.78 -17.72
C LEU A 161 2.91 7.08 -18.33
N GLY A 162 2.07 8.11 -18.35
CA GLY A 162 2.40 9.42 -18.91
C GLY A 162 2.08 9.59 -20.40
N MET A 163 1.51 8.58 -21.07
CA MET A 163 1.00 8.75 -22.43
C MET A 163 -0.24 9.66 -22.44
N TYR A 164 -0.37 10.45 -23.51
CA TYR A 164 -1.56 11.26 -23.75
C TYR A 164 -2.65 10.43 -24.43
N ALA A 165 -3.88 10.73 -24.06
CA ALA A 165 -5.05 10.06 -24.60
C ALA A 165 -6.23 11.03 -24.74
N TYR A 166 -7.05 10.80 -25.74
CA TYR A 166 -8.35 11.45 -25.89
C TYR A 166 -9.46 10.47 -25.53
N VAL A 167 -10.43 10.93 -24.77
CA VAL A 167 -11.62 10.13 -24.43
C VAL A 167 -12.79 10.67 -25.20
N ARG A 168 -13.45 9.80 -25.96
CA ARG A 168 -14.68 10.12 -26.69
C ARG A 168 -15.84 9.45 -25.98
N PHE A 169 -16.75 10.25 -25.49
CA PHE A 169 -18.03 9.82 -24.94
C PHE A 169 -19.02 9.64 -26.11
N GLN A 170 -19.82 8.59 -26.05
CA GLN A 170 -20.84 8.30 -27.04
C GLN A 170 -22.20 8.86 -26.63
#